data_8e825dfaed5b012c2cf8ca9156bee638
#
_entry.id   8e825dfaed5b012c2cf8ca9156bee638
#
_cell.length_a   1.000
_cell.length_b   1.000
_cell.length_c   1.000
_cell.angle_alpha   90.00
_cell.angle_beta   90.00
_cell.angle_gamma   90.00
#
_symmetry.space_group_name_H-M   'P 1'
#
loop_
_entity.id
_entity.type
_entity.pdbx_description
1 polymer ?
#
loop_
_entity_poly.entity_id
_entity_poly.type
_entity_poly.pdbx_seq_one_letter_code
_entity_poly.pdbx_strand_id
1 'polypeptide(L)'
;MKMPNRSECPVTVPDRPVRAGVGGGLRAFLLAVVLVFGMLSVVLPAGAQQLQAVPKLSGPVVDTVGLLSSDTREALTQQLLALQERKGSQLAVLVVATTQPEPIEAYSIRVAEAWKLGRGKAGPSGQGVDDGVLLLVARDDRRARIEVGYGLEGAISDSIAKRIIDQQLLPHFRQQDWDGGVQAAVDALQARIDGEALPEPSSAVDPFDTWAEDVLPLMFFLGIGGVIASGIIGRWLASIGAGGVMGFSAFGILGSPIVAA
;
A
#
# COMPACT_ATOMS: atom_id res chain seq x y z
N MET A 1 -107.38 7.47 -48.46
CA MET A 1 -106.55 8.66 -48.52
C MET A 1 -106.05 8.97 -47.12
N LYS A 2 -104.85 8.57 -46.79
CA LYS A 2 -104.29 8.82 -45.46
C LYS A 2 -102.73 8.98 -45.59
N MET A 3 -102.24 10.10 -45.22
CA MET A 3 -100.84 10.51 -45.35
C MET A 3 -99.93 9.78 -44.33
N PRO A 4 -98.70 9.54 -44.65
CA PRO A 4 -97.80 8.80 -43.75
C PRO A 4 -97.12 9.75 -42.75
N ASN A 5 -96.85 9.19 -41.60
CA ASN A 5 -96.24 9.80 -40.42
C ASN A 5 -94.68 9.90 -40.57
N ARG A 6 -94.18 10.99 -40.04
CA ARG A 6 -92.76 11.39 -40.09
C ARG A 6 -91.93 10.49 -39.22
N SER A 7 -90.83 10.05 -39.80
CA SER A 7 -89.73 9.31 -39.25
C SER A 7 -89.02 10.04 -38.10
N GLU A 8 -88.81 9.36 -37.00
CA GLU A 8 -87.89 9.78 -35.93
C GLU A 8 -86.52 9.31 -36.24
N CYS A 9 -85.56 10.28 -36.29
CA CYS A 9 -84.11 9.99 -36.36
C CYS A 9 -83.57 9.61 -34.99
N PRO A 10 -82.80 8.51 -34.84
CA PRO A 10 -82.08 8.24 -33.60
C PRO A 10 -80.86 9.14 -33.46
N VAL A 11 -80.78 9.88 -32.39
CA VAL A 11 -79.64 10.69 -31.97
C VAL A 11 -78.59 9.75 -31.43
N THR A 12 -77.53 9.58 -32.17
CA THR A 12 -76.31 8.88 -31.72
C THR A 12 -75.57 9.80 -30.77
N VAL A 13 -75.48 9.41 -29.50
CA VAL A 13 -74.57 10.07 -28.49
C VAL A 13 -73.19 9.61 -28.67
N PRO A 14 -72.19 10.50 -28.88
CA PRO A 14 -70.79 10.08 -28.98
C PRO A 14 -70.25 9.65 -27.62
N ASP A 15 -69.63 8.44 -27.59
CA ASP A 15 -68.91 7.90 -26.48
C ASP A 15 -67.81 8.86 -26.06
N ARG A 16 -67.78 9.23 -24.79
CA ARG A 16 -66.72 10.03 -24.21
C ARG A 16 -65.53 9.13 -23.99
N PRO A 17 -64.31 9.53 -24.45
CA PRO A 17 -63.10 8.75 -24.16
C PRO A 17 -62.85 8.75 -22.66
N VAL A 18 -62.66 7.56 -22.12
CA VAL A 18 -62.25 7.32 -20.73
C VAL A 18 -60.88 7.96 -20.55
N ARG A 19 -60.81 9.00 -19.75
CA ARG A 19 -59.54 9.61 -19.33
C ARG A 19 -58.74 8.54 -18.57
N ALA A 20 -57.75 7.96 -19.22
CA ALA A 20 -56.72 7.16 -18.57
C ALA A 20 -56.03 8.04 -17.51
N GLY A 21 -56.25 7.70 -16.26
CA GLY A 21 -55.73 8.44 -15.13
C GLY A 21 -54.18 8.40 -15.11
N VAL A 22 -53.57 9.54 -15.34
CA VAL A 22 -52.10 9.76 -15.30
C VAL A 22 -51.49 9.40 -13.92
N GLY A 23 -52.31 9.14 -12.91
CA GLY A 23 -51.87 8.77 -11.56
C GLY A 23 -51.36 7.33 -11.37
N GLY A 24 -51.70 6.40 -12.30
CA GLY A 24 -51.28 5.00 -12.18
C GLY A 24 -49.79 4.78 -12.53
N GLY A 25 -49.30 5.46 -13.56
CA GLY A 25 -47.93 5.31 -14.02
C GLY A 25 -46.88 5.83 -13.03
N LEU A 26 -47.17 6.97 -12.38
CA LEU A 26 -46.25 7.55 -11.40
C LEU A 26 -46.13 6.68 -10.13
N ARG A 27 -47.25 6.09 -9.67
CA ARG A 27 -47.28 5.18 -8.52
C ARG A 27 -46.55 3.86 -8.83
N ALA A 28 -46.74 3.30 -10.02
CA ALA A 28 -46.04 2.11 -10.48
C ALA A 28 -44.53 2.36 -10.63
N PHE A 29 -44.13 3.53 -11.13
CA PHE A 29 -42.76 3.94 -11.24
C PHE A 29 -42.07 4.13 -9.88
N LEU A 30 -42.73 4.80 -8.93
CA LEU A 30 -42.25 4.96 -7.56
C LEU A 30 -42.10 3.62 -6.83
N LEU A 31 -43.08 2.70 -6.99
CA LEU A 31 -42.99 1.35 -6.44
C LEU A 31 -41.82 0.55 -7.06
N ALA A 32 -41.62 0.66 -8.36
CA ALA A 32 -40.46 0.02 -9.02
C ALA A 32 -39.15 0.57 -8.53
N VAL A 33 -39.00 1.89 -8.35
CA VAL A 33 -37.82 2.53 -7.80
C VAL A 33 -37.54 2.09 -6.36
N VAL A 34 -38.58 2.02 -5.51
CA VAL A 34 -38.47 1.53 -4.13
C VAL A 34 -38.08 0.06 -4.08
N LEU A 35 -38.64 -0.78 -4.97
CA LEU A 35 -38.23 -2.20 -5.09
C LEU A 35 -36.80 -2.38 -5.58
N VAL A 36 -36.37 -1.57 -6.56
CA VAL A 36 -34.98 -1.61 -7.04
C VAL A 36 -34.01 -1.12 -5.96
N PHE A 37 -34.32 -0.04 -5.25
CA PHE A 37 -33.54 0.43 -4.11
C PHE A 37 -33.59 -0.55 -2.94
N GLY A 38 -34.71 -1.19 -2.66
CA GLY A 38 -34.84 -2.23 -1.65
C GLY A 38 -34.03 -3.48 -2.00
N MET A 39 -33.96 -3.89 -3.28
CA MET A 39 -33.13 -4.98 -3.73
C MET A 39 -31.63 -4.65 -3.72
N LEU A 40 -31.27 -3.38 -3.97
CA LEU A 40 -29.87 -2.92 -3.90
C LEU A 40 -29.40 -2.79 -2.44
N SER A 41 -30.30 -2.74 -1.48
CA SER A 41 -30.03 -2.78 -0.03
C SER A 41 -29.88 -4.20 0.51
N VAL A 42 -29.94 -5.26 -0.32
CA VAL A 42 -29.52 -6.60 0.05
C VAL A 42 -28.01 -6.57 0.23
N VAL A 43 -27.63 -6.03 1.39
CA VAL A 43 -26.58 -6.48 2.27
C VAL A 43 -25.54 -7.32 1.54
N LEU A 44 -24.56 -6.64 1.00
CA LEU A 44 -23.23 -7.22 0.96
C LEU A 44 -22.92 -7.55 2.43
N PRO A 45 -22.73 -8.84 2.80
CA PRO A 45 -22.20 -9.12 4.10
C PRO A 45 -20.89 -8.34 4.18
N ALA A 46 -20.83 -7.31 5.01
CA ALA A 46 -19.57 -6.75 5.45
C ALA A 46 -18.91 -7.92 6.16
N GLY A 47 -18.10 -8.67 5.40
CA GLY A 47 -17.26 -9.71 5.96
C GLY A 47 -16.42 -9.02 7.02
N ALA A 48 -16.81 -9.16 8.28
CA ALA A 48 -15.97 -8.74 9.38
C ALA A 48 -14.66 -9.51 9.20
N GLN A 49 -13.65 -8.86 8.62
CA GLN A 49 -12.33 -9.46 8.42
C GLN A 49 -11.82 -9.77 9.82
N GLN A 50 -11.76 -11.06 10.12
CA GLN A 50 -11.33 -11.53 11.42
C GLN A 50 -9.85 -11.20 11.56
N LEU A 51 -9.51 -10.36 12.54
CA LEU A 51 -8.12 -10.02 12.83
C LEU A 51 -7.32 -11.28 13.16
N GLN A 52 -6.04 -11.30 12.76
CA GLN A 52 -5.14 -12.38 13.10
C GLN A 52 -5.04 -12.55 14.63
N ALA A 53 -5.18 -13.77 15.09
CA ALA A 53 -5.03 -14.07 16.52
C ALA A 53 -3.57 -13.83 16.95
N VAL A 54 -3.40 -13.27 18.14
CA VAL A 54 -2.07 -13.16 18.76
C VAL A 54 -1.67 -14.52 19.31
N PRO A 55 -0.53 -15.11 18.87
CA PRO A 55 -0.05 -16.37 19.39
C PRO A 55 0.26 -16.26 20.89
N LYS A 56 0.19 -17.39 21.60
CA LYS A 56 0.64 -17.42 23.00
C LYS A 56 2.16 -17.27 23.07
N LEU A 57 2.62 -16.48 24.01
CA LEU A 57 4.05 -16.35 24.31
C LEU A 57 4.52 -17.66 24.98
N SER A 58 5.13 -18.54 24.21
CA SER A 58 5.68 -19.83 24.69
C SER A 58 7.16 -19.77 25.05
N GLY A 59 7.81 -18.65 24.70
CA GLY A 59 9.23 -18.37 24.93
C GLY A 59 9.64 -17.10 24.19
N PRO A 60 10.89 -16.67 24.30
CA PRO A 60 11.39 -15.47 23.63
C PRO A 60 11.31 -15.55 22.10
N VAL A 61 11.31 -16.76 21.54
CA VAL A 61 11.19 -17.00 20.10
C VAL A 61 9.93 -17.82 19.83
N VAL A 62 8.98 -17.22 19.14
CA VAL A 62 7.72 -17.84 18.72
C VAL A 62 7.68 -17.87 17.19
N ASP A 63 7.82 -19.03 16.61
CA ASP A 63 7.73 -19.26 15.18
C ASP A 63 6.51 -20.13 14.89
N THR A 64 5.46 -19.50 14.35
CA THR A 64 4.18 -20.19 14.06
C THR A 64 4.17 -20.89 12.71
N VAL A 65 5.17 -20.64 11.86
CA VAL A 65 5.23 -21.13 10.49
C VAL A 65 6.42 -22.04 10.19
N GLY A 66 7.30 -22.24 11.18
CA GLY A 66 8.49 -23.07 11.02
C GLY A 66 9.48 -22.46 10.01
N LEU A 67 9.62 -21.13 10.01
CA LEU A 67 10.56 -20.43 9.14
C LEU A 67 12.01 -20.64 9.57
N LEU A 68 12.25 -20.69 10.89
CA LEU A 68 13.57 -20.85 11.49
C LEU A 68 13.87 -22.33 11.75
N SER A 69 15.10 -22.69 11.60
CA SER A 69 15.58 -24.02 12.00
C SER A 69 15.42 -24.22 13.53
N SER A 70 15.36 -25.49 13.96
CA SER A 70 15.30 -25.82 15.39
C SER A 70 16.51 -25.28 16.15
N ASP A 71 17.68 -25.41 15.54
CA ASP A 71 18.96 -25.02 16.14
C ASP A 71 19.03 -23.51 16.33
N THR A 72 18.62 -22.73 15.32
CA THR A 72 18.56 -21.26 15.40
C THR A 72 17.54 -20.80 16.45
N ARG A 73 16.35 -21.42 16.52
CA ARG A 73 15.37 -21.09 17.55
C ARG A 73 15.88 -21.34 18.96
N GLU A 74 16.58 -22.45 19.16
CA GLU A 74 17.16 -22.79 20.47
C GLU A 74 18.30 -21.82 20.82
N ALA A 75 19.23 -21.55 19.90
CA ALA A 75 20.33 -20.60 20.08
C ALA A 75 19.81 -19.19 20.40
N LEU A 76 18.84 -18.67 19.62
CA LEU A 76 18.21 -17.38 19.88
C LEU A 76 17.50 -17.37 21.23
N THR A 77 16.80 -18.44 21.60
CA THR A 77 16.13 -18.52 22.89
C THR A 77 17.11 -18.38 24.06
N GLN A 78 18.23 -19.08 24.01
CA GLN A 78 19.27 -18.99 25.04
C GLN A 78 19.88 -17.59 25.07
N GLN A 79 20.17 -17.02 23.92
CA GLN A 79 20.73 -15.67 23.77
C GLN A 79 19.82 -14.61 24.38
N LEU A 80 18.51 -14.68 24.08
CA LEU A 80 17.53 -13.70 24.55
C LEU A 80 17.24 -13.83 26.05
N LEU A 81 17.23 -15.05 26.59
CA LEU A 81 17.15 -15.27 28.03
C LEU A 81 18.38 -14.71 28.76
N ALA A 82 19.58 -14.94 28.23
CA ALA A 82 20.81 -14.39 28.79
C ALA A 82 20.84 -12.83 28.73
N LEU A 83 20.26 -12.23 27.69
CA LEU A 83 20.08 -10.77 27.61
C LEU A 83 19.15 -10.28 28.71
N GLN A 84 18.01 -10.95 28.89
CA GLN A 84 17.03 -10.60 29.92
C GLN A 84 17.62 -10.73 31.34
N GLU A 85 18.37 -11.78 31.62
CA GLU A 85 19.05 -11.95 32.91
C GLU A 85 20.08 -10.85 33.17
N ARG A 86 20.83 -10.44 32.15
CA ARG A 86 21.93 -9.48 32.26
C ARG A 86 21.46 -8.02 32.32
N LYS A 87 20.45 -7.66 31.51
CA LYS A 87 20.00 -6.26 31.34
C LYS A 87 18.61 -6.00 31.90
N GLY A 88 17.83 -7.04 32.12
CA GLY A 88 16.41 -6.94 32.47
C GLY A 88 15.49 -6.65 31.27
N SER A 89 16.04 -6.21 30.16
CA SER A 89 15.29 -5.91 28.93
C SER A 89 14.81 -7.19 28.25
N GLN A 90 13.58 -7.18 27.76
CA GLN A 90 12.97 -8.34 27.09
C GLN A 90 12.95 -8.12 25.59
N LEU A 91 13.71 -8.92 24.85
CA LEU A 91 13.64 -9.00 23.41
C LEU A 91 12.93 -10.29 23.00
N ALA A 92 11.88 -10.17 22.20
CA ALA A 92 11.12 -11.30 21.68
C ALA A 92 11.10 -11.30 20.15
N VAL A 93 11.07 -12.49 19.56
CA VAL A 93 10.95 -12.70 18.12
C VAL A 93 9.64 -13.42 17.84
N LEU A 94 8.83 -12.86 16.94
CA LEU A 94 7.61 -13.49 16.46
C LEU A 94 7.66 -13.63 14.94
N VAL A 95 7.50 -14.87 14.47
CA VAL A 95 7.35 -15.18 13.05
C VAL A 95 5.95 -15.70 12.79
N VAL A 96 5.23 -15.02 11.89
CA VAL A 96 3.87 -15.38 11.46
C VAL A 96 3.80 -15.51 9.95
N ALA A 97 2.77 -16.18 9.44
CA ALA A 97 2.53 -16.24 8.00
C ALA A 97 2.18 -14.85 7.45
N THR A 98 1.19 -14.20 8.02
CA THR A 98 0.66 -12.90 7.59
C THR A 98 0.07 -12.15 8.77
N THR A 99 0.01 -10.83 8.69
CA THR A 99 -0.73 -9.98 9.63
C THR A 99 -2.07 -9.53 9.07
N GLN A 100 -2.33 -9.81 7.77
CA GLN A 100 -3.56 -9.38 7.10
C GLN A 100 -4.82 -9.90 7.81
N PRO A 101 -5.87 -9.11 7.84
CA PRO A 101 -6.08 -7.83 7.17
C PRO A 101 -5.55 -6.60 7.93
N GLU A 102 -4.89 -6.80 9.07
CA GLU A 102 -4.37 -5.74 9.91
C GLU A 102 -2.99 -5.28 9.42
N PRO A 103 -2.69 -3.97 9.40
CA PRO A 103 -1.34 -3.48 9.16
C PRO A 103 -0.35 -4.04 10.18
N ILE A 104 0.88 -4.34 9.75
CA ILE A 104 1.91 -4.92 10.61
C ILE A 104 2.19 -4.05 11.84
N GLU A 105 2.04 -2.74 11.69
CA GLU A 105 2.21 -1.75 12.75
C GLU A 105 1.17 -1.92 13.88
N ALA A 106 -0.09 -2.08 13.53
CA ALA A 106 -1.16 -2.29 14.50
C ALA A 106 -1.05 -3.68 15.15
N TYR A 107 -0.71 -4.69 14.35
CA TYR A 107 -0.52 -6.05 14.84
C TYR A 107 0.64 -6.14 15.84
N SER A 108 1.79 -5.48 15.56
CA SER A 108 2.96 -5.50 16.44
C SER A 108 2.67 -4.89 17.81
N ILE A 109 1.96 -3.75 17.84
CA ILE A 109 1.55 -3.11 19.09
C ILE A 109 0.65 -4.05 19.90
N ARG A 110 -0.35 -4.65 19.25
CA ARG A 110 -1.28 -5.57 19.89
C ARG A 110 -0.60 -6.82 20.44
N VAL A 111 0.43 -7.34 19.74
CA VAL A 111 1.26 -8.44 20.21
C VAL A 111 2.08 -8.02 21.43
N ALA A 112 2.79 -6.88 21.36
CA ALA A 112 3.60 -6.37 22.45
C ALA A 112 2.77 -6.14 23.72
N GLU A 113 1.56 -5.59 23.58
CA GLU A 113 0.61 -5.40 24.69
C GLU A 113 0.09 -6.73 25.26
N ALA A 114 -0.30 -7.68 24.39
CA ALA A 114 -0.81 -8.98 24.82
C ALA A 114 0.26 -9.81 25.51
N TRP A 115 1.50 -9.72 25.07
CA TRP A 115 2.65 -10.41 25.66
C TRP A 115 3.22 -9.68 26.87
N LYS A 116 2.82 -8.41 27.09
CA LYS A 116 3.33 -7.56 28.18
C LYS A 116 4.85 -7.51 28.18
N LEU A 117 5.43 -7.29 26.99
CA LEU A 117 6.89 -7.24 26.85
C LEU A 117 7.46 -6.08 27.66
N GLY A 118 8.62 -6.31 28.26
CA GLY A 118 9.30 -5.38 29.15
C GLY A 118 8.88 -5.54 30.61
N ARG A 119 9.56 -4.83 31.51
CA ARG A 119 9.30 -4.86 32.95
C ARG A 119 7.99 -4.18 33.36
N GLY A 120 7.19 -3.77 32.39
CA GLY A 120 5.84 -3.23 32.55
C GLY A 120 5.82 -1.76 32.95
N LYS A 121 4.66 -1.15 32.66
CA LYS A 121 4.33 0.16 33.23
C LYS A 121 4.31 0.01 34.73
N ALA A 122 5.11 0.82 35.40
CA ALA A 122 5.29 0.89 36.82
C ALA A 122 4.13 0.37 37.66
N GLY A 123 4.48 -0.34 38.68
CA GLY A 123 3.66 -0.48 39.89
C GLY A 123 3.33 0.90 40.50
N PRO A 124 2.66 0.95 41.67
CA PRO A 124 2.22 2.20 42.31
C PRO A 124 3.29 3.25 42.55
N SER A 125 4.56 2.91 42.40
CA SER A 125 5.72 3.80 42.57
C SER A 125 6.17 4.52 41.27
N GLY A 126 5.49 4.33 40.14
CA GLY A 126 5.81 5.06 38.90
C GLY A 126 7.11 4.64 38.20
N GLN A 127 7.78 3.56 38.59
CA GLN A 127 9.12 3.17 38.13
C GLN A 127 9.13 1.91 37.24
N GLY A 128 8.10 1.68 36.41
CA GLY A 128 8.16 0.68 35.38
C GLY A 128 9.03 1.15 34.24
N VAL A 129 9.95 0.30 33.83
CA VAL A 129 10.72 0.54 32.63
C VAL A 129 10.06 -0.30 31.52
N ASP A 130 9.47 0.39 30.54
CA ASP A 130 8.95 -0.26 29.34
C ASP A 130 10.13 -0.58 28.40
N ASP A 131 10.86 -1.64 28.72
CA ASP A 131 12.09 -2.06 28.06
C ASP A 131 11.93 -3.36 27.26
N GLY A 132 10.73 -3.52 26.70
CA GLY A 132 10.41 -4.60 25.78
C GLY A 132 10.75 -4.23 24.33
N VAL A 133 11.22 -5.22 23.58
CA VAL A 133 11.41 -5.12 22.12
C VAL A 133 10.79 -6.34 21.46
N LEU A 134 10.05 -6.13 20.38
CA LEU A 134 9.49 -7.19 19.55
C LEU A 134 10.06 -7.09 18.12
N LEU A 135 10.75 -8.13 17.66
CA LEU A 135 11.02 -8.33 16.24
C LEU A 135 9.90 -9.19 15.64
N LEU A 136 9.06 -8.61 14.82
CA LEU A 136 7.96 -9.28 14.12
C LEU A 136 8.34 -9.49 12.65
N VAL A 137 8.18 -10.72 12.18
CA VAL A 137 8.37 -11.10 10.77
C VAL A 137 7.07 -11.70 10.24
N ALA A 138 6.50 -11.10 9.20
CA ALA A 138 5.34 -11.60 8.45
C ALA A 138 5.85 -12.15 7.10
N ARG A 139 6.02 -13.46 7.04
CA ARG A 139 6.70 -14.15 5.92
C ARG A 139 6.02 -13.89 4.58
N ASP A 140 4.71 -14.11 4.50
CA ASP A 140 3.95 -14.04 3.24
C ASP A 140 3.71 -12.60 2.81
N ASP A 141 3.63 -11.67 3.77
CA ASP A 141 3.54 -10.24 3.53
C ASP A 141 4.90 -9.63 3.11
N ARG A 142 6.00 -10.38 3.30
CA ARG A 142 7.39 -9.92 3.10
C ARG A 142 7.69 -8.64 3.87
N ARG A 143 7.19 -8.56 5.08
CA ARG A 143 7.34 -7.40 5.96
C ARG A 143 7.93 -7.82 7.28
N ALA A 144 8.71 -6.93 7.85
CA ALA A 144 9.20 -7.05 9.22
C ALA A 144 9.01 -5.72 9.95
N ARG A 145 8.87 -5.80 11.25
CA ARG A 145 8.77 -4.63 12.12
C ARG A 145 9.49 -4.88 13.43
N ILE A 146 10.11 -3.84 13.95
CA ILE A 146 10.64 -3.82 15.31
C ILE A 146 9.77 -2.84 16.09
N GLU A 147 9.14 -3.34 17.14
CA GLU A 147 8.38 -2.55 18.10
C GLU A 147 9.21 -2.38 19.34
N VAL A 148 9.38 -1.15 19.81
CA VAL A 148 10.30 -0.79 20.88
C VAL A 148 9.52 -0.12 22.00
N GLY A 149 9.68 -0.62 23.21
CA GLY A 149 9.11 0.00 24.39
C GLY A 149 9.78 1.34 24.71
N TYR A 150 9.04 2.24 25.33
CA TYR A 150 9.44 3.63 25.61
C TYR A 150 10.80 3.73 26.33
N GLY A 151 11.10 2.77 27.22
CA GLY A 151 12.37 2.76 27.97
C GLY A 151 13.62 2.50 27.12
N LEU A 152 13.44 2.01 25.88
CA LEU A 152 14.54 1.72 24.97
C LEU A 152 14.56 2.63 23.72
N GLU A 153 13.62 3.57 23.56
CA GLU A 153 13.59 4.49 22.42
C GLU A 153 14.87 5.30 22.28
N GLY A 154 15.53 5.61 23.41
CA GLY A 154 16.83 6.30 23.42
C GLY A 154 17.96 5.48 22.79
N ALA A 155 17.92 4.15 22.93
CA ALA A 155 18.90 3.23 22.38
C ALA A 155 18.51 2.75 20.96
N ILE A 156 17.22 2.52 20.72
CA ILE A 156 16.66 2.00 19.49
C ILE A 156 15.53 2.93 19.04
N SER A 157 15.88 4.04 18.39
CA SER A 157 14.88 4.91 17.76
C SER A 157 14.29 4.24 16.51
N ASP A 158 13.15 4.75 16.00
CA ASP A 158 12.53 4.25 14.76
C ASP A 158 13.49 4.19 13.57
N SER A 159 14.37 5.19 13.45
CA SER A 159 15.39 5.23 12.39
C SER A 159 16.43 4.10 12.54
N ILE A 160 16.79 3.76 13.77
CA ILE A 160 17.70 2.65 14.06
C ILE A 160 16.99 1.32 13.80
N ALA A 161 15.75 1.16 14.27
CA ALA A 161 14.92 -0.04 14.02
C ALA A 161 14.77 -0.30 12.52
N LYS A 162 14.43 0.76 11.74
CA LYS A 162 14.36 0.67 10.29
C LYS A 162 15.70 0.26 9.67
N ARG A 163 16.80 0.86 10.09
CA ARG A 163 18.16 0.52 9.60
C ARG A 163 18.51 -0.94 9.88
N ILE A 164 18.19 -1.47 11.05
CA ILE A 164 18.40 -2.89 11.38
C ILE A 164 17.63 -3.79 10.42
N ILE A 165 16.37 -3.49 10.15
CA ILE A 165 15.58 -4.24 9.19
C ILE A 165 16.24 -4.18 7.81
N ASP A 166 16.54 -2.98 7.31
CA ASP A 166 17.01 -2.76 5.96
C ASP A 166 18.41 -3.33 5.71
N GLN A 167 19.30 -3.28 6.72
CA GLN A 167 20.72 -3.62 6.56
C GLN A 167 21.12 -4.98 7.13
N GLN A 168 20.42 -5.48 8.15
CA GLN A 168 20.75 -6.75 8.78
C GLN A 168 19.78 -7.86 8.40
N LEU A 169 18.45 -7.59 8.36
CA LEU A 169 17.45 -8.61 8.10
C LEU A 169 17.23 -8.86 6.60
N LEU A 170 16.88 -7.80 5.86
CA LEU A 170 16.43 -7.93 4.47
C LEU A 170 17.48 -8.49 3.50
N PRO A 171 18.79 -8.19 3.61
CA PRO A 171 19.78 -8.76 2.72
C PRO A 171 19.86 -10.29 2.78
N HIS A 172 19.76 -10.87 3.99
CA HIS A 172 19.68 -12.30 4.19
C HIS A 172 18.37 -12.89 3.65
N PHE A 173 17.25 -12.23 3.89
CA PHE A 173 15.94 -12.66 3.42
C PHE A 173 15.84 -12.70 1.89
N ARG A 174 16.50 -11.79 1.20
CA ARG A 174 16.61 -11.82 -0.27
C ARG A 174 17.35 -13.06 -0.79
N GLN A 175 18.26 -13.60 0.02
CA GLN A 175 19.03 -14.82 -0.26
C GLN A 175 18.34 -16.08 0.30
N GLN A 176 17.14 -15.95 0.87
CA GLN A 176 16.40 -17.03 1.54
C GLN A 176 17.11 -17.56 2.81
N ASP A 177 18.06 -16.82 3.32
CA ASP A 177 18.74 -17.09 4.59
C ASP A 177 17.94 -16.49 5.75
N TRP A 178 16.88 -17.20 6.14
CA TRP A 178 15.98 -16.74 7.19
C TRP A 178 16.65 -16.76 8.57
N ASP A 179 17.39 -17.79 8.83
CA ASP A 179 18.11 -17.99 10.10
C ASP A 179 19.16 -16.89 10.30
N GLY A 180 20.01 -16.68 9.31
CA GLY A 180 21.05 -15.63 9.35
C GLY A 180 20.46 -14.24 9.47
N GLY A 181 19.34 -13.96 8.77
CA GLY A 181 18.70 -12.65 8.82
C GLY A 181 18.12 -12.33 10.19
N VAL A 182 17.40 -13.27 10.80
CA VAL A 182 16.85 -13.07 12.16
C VAL A 182 17.98 -12.98 13.19
N GLN A 183 18.99 -13.83 13.09
CA GLN A 183 20.16 -13.79 13.98
C GLN A 183 20.87 -12.43 13.89
N ALA A 184 21.17 -11.95 12.68
CA ALA A 184 21.82 -10.66 12.49
C ALA A 184 21.01 -9.47 13.05
N ALA A 185 19.68 -9.51 12.87
CA ALA A 185 18.82 -8.48 13.43
C ALA A 185 18.79 -8.53 14.97
N VAL A 186 18.72 -9.72 15.57
CA VAL A 186 18.77 -9.90 17.03
C VAL A 186 20.12 -9.44 17.59
N ASP A 187 21.22 -9.78 16.96
CA ASP A 187 22.56 -9.34 17.38
C ASP A 187 22.70 -7.82 17.35
N ALA A 188 22.19 -7.19 16.29
CA ALA A 188 22.19 -5.74 16.17
C ALA A 188 21.30 -5.07 17.23
N LEU A 189 20.13 -5.62 17.53
CA LEU A 189 19.26 -5.13 18.60
C LEU A 189 19.92 -5.29 19.97
N GLN A 190 20.51 -6.45 20.23
CA GLN A 190 21.24 -6.72 21.47
C GLN A 190 22.40 -5.75 21.67
N ALA A 191 23.20 -5.51 20.63
CA ALA A 191 24.31 -4.55 20.68
C ALA A 191 23.85 -3.14 21.05
N ARG A 192 22.67 -2.73 20.57
CA ARG A 192 22.05 -1.45 20.97
C ARG A 192 21.61 -1.43 22.42
N ILE A 193 20.99 -2.48 22.89
CA ILE A 193 20.57 -2.63 24.29
C ILE A 193 21.81 -2.66 25.21
N ASP A 194 22.89 -3.28 24.77
CA ASP A 194 24.17 -3.33 25.49
C ASP A 194 24.93 -1.98 25.43
N GLY A 195 24.53 -1.05 24.58
CA GLY A 195 25.14 0.29 24.42
C GLY A 195 26.22 0.35 23.35
N GLU A 196 26.38 -0.67 22.52
CA GLU A 196 27.30 -0.69 21.40
C GLU A 196 26.74 0.07 20.20
N ALA A 197 27.60 0.77 19.46
CA ALA A 197 27.20 1.43 18.22
C ALA A 197 27.03 0.41 17.09
N LEU A 198 25.96 0.51 16.31
CA LEU A 198 25.86 -0.24 15.06
C LEU A 198 26.94 0.24 14.09
N PRO A 199 27.50 -0.68 13.25
CA PRO A 199 28.38 -0.27 12.17
C PRO A 199 27.73 0.83 11.33
N GLU A 200 28.53 1.85 11.00
CA GLU A 200 28.10 2.89 10.05
C GLU A 200 27.61 2.21 8.76
N PRO A 201 26.53 2.70 8.13
CA PRO A 201 26.12 2.18 6.86
C PRO A 201 27.30 2.32 5.90
N SER A 202 27.78 1.21 5.36
CA SER A 202 28.71 1.29 4.24
C SER A 202 27.99 2.10 3.18
N SER A 203 28.55 3.24 2.80
CA SER A 203 28.07 4.11 1.73
C SER A 203 28.27 3.47 0.33
N ALA A 204 28.23 2.15 0.25
CA ALA A 204 27.95 1.45 -0.98
C ALA A 204 26.49 1.71 -1.34
N VAL A 205 26.24 2.96 -1.74
CA VAL A 205 25.10 3.31 -2.56
C VAL A 205 25.26 2.42 -3.79
N ASP A 206 24.38 1.44 -3.95
CA ASP A 206 24.36 0.66 -5.18
C ASP A 206 24.23 1.68 -6.32
N PRO A 207 25.22 1.74 -7.26
CA PRO A 207 25.18 2.73 -8.34
C PRO A 207 23.88 2.66 -9.14
N PHE A 208 23.15 1.57 -8.99
CA PHE A 208 21.87 1.35 -9.65
C PHE A 208 20.70 2.12 -8.99
N ASP A 209 20.69 2.28 -7.67
CA ASP A 209 19.61 2.99 -6.97
C ASP A 209 19.66 4.51 -7.21
N THR A 210 20.88 5.09 -7.31
CA THR A 210 21.03 6.53 -7.55
C THR A 210 20.63 6.95 -8.96
N TRP A 211 20.96 6.17 -9.98
CA TRP A 211 20.58 6.54 -11.34
C TRP A 211 19.09 6.27 -11.61
N ALA A 212 18.49 5.29 -10.91
CA ALA A 212 17.06 5.01 -11.06
C ALA A 212 16.19 6.15 -10.52
N GLU A 213 16.54 6.78 -9.40
CA GLU A 213 15.82 7.93 -8.87
C GLU A 213 15.99 9.19 -9.73
N ASP A 214 17.17 9.41 -10.32
CA ASP A 214 17.46 10.61 -11.11
C ASP A 214 17.08 10.44 -12.59
N VAL A 215 17.27 9.27 -13.16
CA VAL A 215 17.09 9.02 -14.60
C VAL A 215 15.69 8.53 -14.95
N LEU A 216 15.00 7.83 -14.06
CA LEU A 216 13.64 7.34 -14.34
C LEU A 216 12.62 8.48 -14.54
N PRO A 217 12.63 9.55 -13.71
CA PRO A 217 11.80 10.74 -13.98
C PRO A 217 12.19 11.44 -15.28
N LEU A 218 13.49 11.55 -15.54
CA LEU A 218 13.98 12.16 -16.77
C LEU A 218 13.57 11.38 -18.03
N MET A 219 13.67 10.04 -17.98
CA MET A 219 13.19 9.16 -19.06
C MET A 219 11.68 9.24 -19.24
N PHE A 220 10.92 9.35 -18.15
CA PHE A 220 9.47 9.52 -18.18
C PHE A 220 9.08 10.85 -18.83
N PHE A 221 9.74 11.96 -18.47
CA PHE A 221 9.52 13.27 -19.07
C PHE A 221 9.98 13.33 -20.54
N LEU A 222 11.09 12.70 -20.88
CA LEU A 222 11.55 12.58 -22.27
C LEU A 222 10.61 11.72 -23.11
N GLY A 223 10.08 10.62 -22.55
CA GLY A 223 9.11 9.75 -23.21
C GLY A 223 7.79 10.47 -23.48
N ILE A 224 7.22 11.14 -22.49
CA ILE A 224 5.99 11.93 -22.64
C ILE A 224 6.25 13.16 -23.50
N GLY A 225 7.36 13.87 -23.28
CA GLY A 225 7.75 15.01 -24.08
C GLY A 225 7.98 14.63 -25.55
N GLY A 226 8.56 13.46 -25.81
CA GLY A 226 8.74 12.92 -27.16
C GLY A 226 7.43 12.62 -27.89
N VAL A 227 6.45 12.06 -27.19
CA VAL A 227 5.11 11.79 -27.75
C VAL A 227 4.36 13.10 -28.03
N ILE A 228 4.42 14.07 -27.13
CA ILE A 228 3.81 15.39 -27.33
C ILE A 228 4.52 16.14 -28.44
N ALA A 229 5.86 16.14 -28.47
CA ALA A 229 6.65 16.79 -29.50
C ALA A 229 6.43 16.15 -30.89
N SER A 230 6.30 14.83 -30.99
CA SER A 230 6.01 14.17 -32.27
C SER A 230 4.62 14.54 -32.83
N GLY A 231 3.63 14.76 -31.94
CA GLY A 231 2.30 15.23 -32.33
C GLY A 231 2.29 16.70 -32.81
N ILE A 232 3.14 17.54 -32.23
CA ILE A 232 3.25 18.96 -32.59
C ILE A 232 4.20 19.16 -33.76
N ILE A 233 5.38 18.53 -33.76
CA ILE A 233 6.41 18.65 -34.79
C ILE A 233 5.97 17.95 -36.08
N GLY A 234 5.22 16.85 -36.01
CA GLY A 234 4.66 16.19 -37.19
C GLY A 234 3.72 17.08 -37.98
N ARG A 235 2.95 17.93 -37.32
CA ARG A 235 2.09 18.96 -37.99
C ARG A 235 2.87 20.17 -38.48
N TRP A 236 3.98 20.52 -37.80
CA TRP A 236 4.85 21.65 -38.22
C TRP A 236 5.79 21.23 -39.35
N LEU A 237 6.36 20.05 -39.35
CA LEU A 237 7.17 19.54 -40.46
C LEU A 237 6.36 19.37 -41.76
N ALA A 238 5.08 19.02 -41.67
CA ALA A 238 4.19 18.98 -42.83
C ALA A 238 3.94 20.40 -43.41
N SER A 239 3.94 21.43 -42.56
CA SER A 239 3.78 22.83 -43.03
C SER A 239 5.10 23.44 -43.52
N ILE A 240 6.25 23.05 -42.99
CA ILE A 240 7.58 23.48 -43.42
C ILE A 240 7.98 22.77 -44.72
N GLY A 241 7.59 21.50 -44.91
CA GLY A 241 7.83 20.75 -46.14
C GLY A 241 7.15 21.34 -47.36
N ALA A 242 5.97 21.98 -47.19
CA ALA A 242 5.27 22.68 -48.27
C ALA A 242 5.81 24.11 -48.53
N GLY A 243 6.37 24.75 -47.48
CA GLY A 243 6.94 26.11 -47.63
C GLY A 243 8.44 26.13 -47.97
N GLY A 244 9.18 25.08 -47.53
CA GLY A 244 10.64 25.00 -47.70
C GLY A 244 11.06 24.74 -49.17
N VAL A 245 10.25 24.03 -49.94
CA VAL A 245 10.58 23.74 -51.35
C VAL A 245 10.39 25.00 -52.20
N MET A 246 9.48 25.91 -51.85
CA MET A 246 9.33 27.19 -52.56
C MET A 246 10.36 28.26 -52.15
N GLY A 247 10.86 28.22 -50.88
CA GLY A 247 11.85 29.20 -50.40
C GLY A 247 13.28 28.94 -50.91
N PHE A 248 13.67 27.67 -51.08
CA PHE A 248 15.00 27.33 -51.52
C PHE A 248 15.22 27.56 -53.03
N SER A 249 14.19 27.47 -53.82
CA SER A 249 14.25 27.80 -55.25
C SER A 249 14.37 29.31 -55.52
N ALA A 250 13.92 30.19 -54.62
CA ALA A 250 14.03 31.63 -54.76
C ALA A 250 15.41 32.19 -54.31
N PHE A 251 16.08 31.51 -53.37
CA PHE A 251 17.40 31.95 -52.90
C PHE A 251 18.55 31.50 -53.81
N GLY A 252 18.36 30.41 -54.59
CA GLY A 252 19.36 29.92 -55.55
C GLY A 252 19.47 30.75 -56.82
N ILE A 253 18.53 31.69 -57.09
CA ILE A 253 18.52 32.50 -58.30
C ILE A 253 19.07 33.93 -58.07
N LEU A 254 19.17 34.39 -56.84
CA LEU A 254 19.57 35.77 -56.50
C LEU A 254 20.87 35.91 -55.70
N GLY A 255 21.63 34.83 -55.46
CA GLY A 255 22.78 34.88 -54.59
C GLY A 255 24.08 34.32 -55.20
N SER A 256 24.52 34.77 -56.35
CA SER A 256 25.94 34.60 -56.76
C SER A 256 26.73 35.84 -56.37
N PRO A 257 27.72 35.77 -55.42
CA PRO A 257 28.63 36.89 -55.24
C PRO A 257 29.64 36.90 -56.39
N ILE A 258 29.63 37.92 -57.15
CA ILE A 258 30.71 38.31 -58.07
C ILE A 258 31.92 38.60 -57.21
N VAL A 259 32.93 37.74 -57.30
CA VAL A 259 34.29 38.03 -56.81
C VAL A 259 34.92 38.88 -57.91
N ALA A 260 35.20 40.15 -57.63
CA ALA A 260 36.08 41.01 -58.42
C ALA A 260 37.44 41.05 -57.72
N ALA A 261 38.48 40.65 -58.44
CA ALA A 261 39.92 40.87 -58.45
C ALA A 261 40.60 41.34 -57.16
#